data_fd885cfc39e6463e968847a5fc90c9b9
#
_entry.id   fd885cfc39e6463e968847a5fc90c9b9
#
_cell.length_a   1.000
_cell.length_b   1.000
_cell.length_c   1.000
_cell.angle_alpha   90.00
_cell.angle_beta   90.00
_cell.angle_gamma   90.00
#
_symmetry.space_group_name_H-M   'P 1'
#
loop_
_entity.id
_entity.type
_entity.pdbx_description
1 polymer ?
#
loop_
_entity_poly.entity_id
_entity_poly.type
_entity_poly.pdbx_seq_one_letter_code
_entity_poly.pdbx_strand_id
1 'polypeptide(L)'
;MCIRDSDGAIEKEATCTETGVKVYTCTVCGDTKEEEIPATGHVWDEGKVTTEATTEAEGVKTYTCTVCGETKTEVIPKLDDNKGDDNNGKTDVSIDVVAGENTPAVAVEGTTDDIVKKVLTQEEQKSAANGAKTAISLHIADITATVSDTEKELIAKKLSDGQSAGMYLDIVLKAEVGESTRVVTDTNEALTMKITVPESLRNTDTSKKRTYDIVRVHGKDAVVLSSEFNQDDMTITFTTGQFSTYAVVYKDTAVTPEQPTIPEQPTTPEQPTTPEQP
;
A
#
# COMPACT_ATOMS: atom_id res chain seq x y z
N MET A 1 -39.21 8.19 -30.21
CA MET A 1 -38.18 7.63 -29.28
C MET A 1 -37.97 6.19 -29.73
N CYS A 2 -36.95 5.93 -30.56
CA CYS A 2 -36.66 4.56 -31.01
C CYS A 2 -36.16 3.74 -29.83
N ILE A 3 -36.89 2.66 -29.53
CA ILE A 3 -36.44 1.68 -28.52
C ILE A 3 -35.40 0.81 -29.23
N ARG A 4 -34.28 0.57 -28.56
CA ARG A 4 -33.18 -0.26 -29.08
C ARG A 4 -33.63 -1.72 -29.12
N ASP A 5 -33.83 -2.24 -30.28
CA ASP A 5 -34.33 -3.62 -30.48
C ASP A 5 -33.24 -4.59 -30.98
N SER A 6 -31.96 -4.16 -31.00
CA SER A 6 -30.85 -5.03 -31.35
C SER A 6 -29.94 -5.31 -30.13
N ASP A 7 -29.41 -6.52 -30.06
CA ASP A 7 -28.42 -6.92 -29.04
C ASP A 7 -27.09 -6.19 -29.19
N GLY A 8 -26.94 -5.34 -30.22
CA GLY A 8 -25.72 -4.63 -30.59
C GLY A 8 -24.65 -5.58 -31.18
N ALA A 9 -24.07 -5.16 -32.29
CA ALA A 9 -22.95 -5.85 -32.93
C ALA A 9 -21.62 -5.21 -32.49
N ILE A 10 -20.61 -6.01 -32.19
CA ILE A 10 -19.26 -5.50 -31.93
C ILE A 10 -18.64 -5.20 -33.30
N GLU A 11 -18.42 -3.92 -33.60
CA GLU A 11 -17.78 -3.47 -34.82
C GLU A 11 -16.24 -3.43 -34.67
N LYS A 12 -15.78 -3.08 -33.48
CA LYS A 12 -14.37 -3.12 -33.11
C LYS A 12 -14.23 -3.77 -31.73
N GLU A 13 -13.44 -4.83 -31.65
CA GLU A 13 -13.08 -5.44 -30.37
C GLU A 13 -12.17 -4.52 -29.56
N ALA A 14 -12.36 -4.49 -28.23
CA ALA A 14 -11.43 -3.83 -27.34
C ALA A 14 -10.10 -4.64 -27.27
N THR A 15 -9.00 -3.94 -27.25
CA THR A 15 -7.66 -4.52 -26.99
C THR A 15 -7.20 -4.19 -25.58
N CYS A 16 -5.97 -4.60 -25.24
CA CYS A 16 -5.40 -4.22 -23.94
C CYS A 16 -5.31 -2.72 -23.72
N THR A 17 -5.10 -1.94 -24.79
CA THR A 17 -4.83 -0.50 -24.74
C THR A 17 -5.85 0.35 -25.47
N GLU A 18 -6.59 -0.22 -26.40
CA GLU A 18 -7.57 0.50 -27.19
C GLU A 18 -9.00 0.09 -26.85
N THR A 19 -9.89 1.06 -26.84
CA THR A 19 -11.31 0.83 -26.69
C THR A 19 -11.91 0.19 -27.93
N GLY A 20 -12.89 -0.69 -27.71
CA GLY A 20 -13.73 -1.28 -28.76
C GLY A 20 -14.99 -0.43 -29.00
N VAL A 21 -15.77 -0.81 -30.00
CA VAL A 21 -17.04 -0.15 -30.35
C VAL A 21 -18.14 -1.19 -30.55
N LYS A 22 -19.23 -1.03 -29.84
CA LYS A 22 -20.47 -1.79 -30.02
C LYS A 22 -21.52 -0.90 -30.64
N VAL A 23 -22.12 -1.35 -31.76
CA VAL A 23 -23.11 -0.60 -32.51
C VAL A 23 -24.51 -1.24 -32.36
N TYR A 24 -25.45 -0.45 -31.93
CA TYR A 24 -26.86 -0.81 -31.86
C TYR A 24 -27.62 -0.17 -33.04
N THR A 25 -28.36 -0.95 -33.77
CA THR A 25 -29.16 -0.45 -34.92
C THR A 25 -30.63 -0.56 -34.58
N CYS A 26 -31.39 0.52 -34.78
CA CYS A 26 -32.85 0.51 -34.63
C CYS A 26 -33.47 -0.26 -35.80
N THR A 27 -34.22 -1.32 -35.50
CA THR A 27 -34.86 -2.16 -36.52
C THR A 27 -36.01 -1.45 -37.26
N VAL A 28 -36.49 -0.33 -36.71
CA VAL A 28 -37.63 0.42 -37.27
C VAL A 28 -37.20 1.58 -38.18
N CYS A 29 -36.19 2.37 -37.75
CA CYS A 29 -35.77 3.56 -38.50
C CYS A 29 -34.37 3.46 -39.11
N GLY A 30 -33.59 2.41 -38.77
CA GLY A 30 -32.23 2.24 -39.24
C GLY A 30 -31.20 3.11 -38.56
N ASP A 31 -31.58 3.96 -37.59
CA ASP A 31 -30.63 4.78 -36.84
C ASP A 31 -29.66 3.90 -36.02
N THR A 32 -28.41 4.33 -35.95
CA THR A 32 -27.38 3.64 -35.21
C THR A 32 -26.96 4.42 -33.96
N LYS A 33 -26.60 3.70 -32.90
CA LYS A 33 -25.94 4.24 -31.70
C LYS A 33 -24.69 3.45 -31.38
N GLU A 34 -23.59 4.13 -31.24
CA GLU A 34 -22.35 3.55 -30.81
C GLU A 34 -22.23 3.57 -29.27
N GLU A 35 -21.65 2.52 -28.73
CA GLU A 35 -21.28 2.39 -27.32
C GLU A 35 -19.82 1.94 -27.24
N GLU A 36 -19.03 2.65 -26.47
CA GLU A 36 -17.63 2.34 -26.28
C GLU A 36 -17.46 1.14 -25.35
N ILE A 37 -16.64 0.17 -25.77
CA ILE A 37 -16.21 -0.95 -24.95
C ILE A 37 -14.87 -0.57 -24.34
N PRO A 38 -14.74 -0.46 -23.01
CA PRO A 38 -13.47 -0.10 -22.38
C PRO A 38 -12.33 -1.04 -22.78
N ALA A 39 -11.11 -0.52 -22.87
CA ALA A 39 -9.91 -1.32 -23.05
C ALA A 39 -9.81 -2.37 -21.93
N THR A 40 -9.37 -3.60 -22.27
CA THR A 40 -9.35 -4.72 -21.32
C THR A 40 -8.22 -4.64 -20.30
N GLY A 41 -7.22 -3.77 -20.53
CA GLY A 41 -6.00 -3.74 -19.75
C GLY A 41 -5.06 -4.91 -20.09
N HIS A 42 -3.87 -4.89 -19.50
CA HIS A 42 -2.90 -5.98 -19.66
C HIS A 42 -3.06 -7.01 -18.54
N VAL A 43 -3.00 -8.28 -18.91
CA VAL A 43 -2.90 -9.41 -17.98
C VAL A 43 -1.44 -9.89 -18.00
N TRP A 44 -0.67 -9.52 -16.97
CA TRP A 44 0.75 -9.84 -16.89
C TRP A 44 0.97 -11.25 -16.34
N ASP A 45 1.99 -11.94 -16.86
CA ASP A 45 2.47 -13.21 -16.30
C ASP A 45 3.20 -13.01 -14.96
N GLU A 46 3.73 -14.07 -14.35
CA GLU A 46 4.47 -14.03 -13.08
C GLU A 46 5.81 -13.26 -13.20
N GLY A 47 6.20 -12.89 -14.41
CA GLY A 47 7.46 -12.23 -14.70
C GLY A 47 8.67 -13.14 -14.53
N LYS A 48 9.69 -12.93 -15.37
CA LYS A 48 10.95 -13.66 -15.34
C LYS A 48 12.10 -12.69 -15.09
N VAL A 49 13.02 -13.04 -14.20
CA VAL A 49 14.30 -12.34 -14.06
C VAL A 49 15.07 -12.52 -15.37
N THR A 50 15.28 -11.42 -16.09
CA THR A 50 16.01 -11.38 -17.36
C THR A 50 17.44 -10.91 -17.17
N THR A 51 17.69 -10.19 -16.10
CA THR A 51 19.03 -9.79 -15.66
C THR A 51 19.08 -9.91 -14.14
N GLU A 52 20.00 -10.70 -13.62
CA GLU A 52 20.22 -10.82 -12.19
C GLU A 52 20.81 -9.52 -11.63
N ALA A 53 20.36 -9.12 -10.44
CA ALA A 53 21.00 -8.03 -9.72
C ALA A 53 22.37 -8.46 -9.22
N THR A 54 23.35 -7.56 -9.27
CA THR A 54 24.68 -7.73 -8.68
C THR A 54 24.95 -6.62 -7.68
N THR A 55 26.07 -6.67 -7.00
CA THR A 55 26.52 -5.59 -6.10
C THR A 55 26.85 -4.29 -6.87
N GLU A 56 27.22 -4.41 -8.14
CA GLU A 56 27.60 -3.29 -9.00
C GLU A 56 26.47 -2.82 -9.92
N ALA A 57 25.49 -3.68 -10.22
CA ALA A 57 24.41 -3.39 -11.16
C ALA A 57 23.05 -3.89 -10.67
N GLU A 58 22.01 -3.11 -11.00
CA GLU A 58 20.62 -3.49 -10.79
C GLU A 58 20.23 -4.65 -11.71
N GLY A 59 19.34 -5.52 -11.22
CA GLY A 59 18.72 -6.57 -12.03
C GLY A 59 17.46 -6.08 -12.74
N VAL A 60 16.92 -6.92 -13.61
CA VAL A 60 15.68 -6.64 -14.34
C VAL A 60 14.78 -7.86 -14.31
N LYS A 61 13.54 -7.65 -13.89
CA LYS A 61 12.45 -8.61 -14.03
C LYS A 61 11.53 -8.15 -15.15
N THR A 62 11.26 -9.03 -16.10
CA THR A 62 10.42 -8.75 -17.26
C THR A 62 9.12 -9.53 -17.14
N TYR A 63 8.00 -8.84 -17.30
CA TYR A 63 6.66 -9.40 -17.36
C TYR A 63 6.16 -9.33 -18.80
N THR A 64 5.41 -10.33 -19.22
CA THR A 64 4.80 -10.38 -20.55
C THR A 64 3.28 -10.44 -20.41
N CYS A 65 2.59 -9.59 -21.15
CA CYS A 65 1.13 -9.67 -21.20
C CYS A 65 0.70 -10.94 -21.91
N THR A 66 -0.08 -11.77 -21.23
CA THR A 66 -0.56 -13.07 -21.78
C THR A 66 -1.56 -12.92 -22.92
N VAL A 67 -2.12 -11.71 -23.12
CA VAL A 67 -3.13 -11.41 -24.13
C VAL A 67 -2.50 -10.81 -25.39
N CYS A 68 -1.65 -9.79 -25.27
CA CYS A 68 -1.09 -9.04 -26.40
C CYS A 68 0.41 -9.25 -26.62
N GLY A 69 1.11 -9.92 -25.69
CA GLY A 69 2.55 -10.15 -25.77
C GLY A 69 3.43 -8.93 -25.45
N GLU A 70 2.84 -7.80 -25.07
CA GLU A 70 3.60 -6.62 -24.65
C GLU A 70 4.36 -6.90 -23.37
N THR A 71 5.53 -6.28 -23.22
CA THR A 71 6.39 -6.51 -22.06
C THR A 71 6.56 -5.24 -21.24
N LYS A 72 6.61 -5.39 -19.90
CA LYS A 72 7.06 -4.35 -18.97
C LYS A 72 8.23 -4.88 -18.15
N THR A 73 9.09 -3.97 -17.70
CA THR A 73 10.23 -4.31 -16.87
C THR A 73 10.12 -3.69 -15.50
N GLU A 74 10.61 -4.38 -14.50
CA GLU A 74 10.76 -3.92 -13.13
C GLU A 74 12.23 -4.02 -12.74
N VAL A 75 12.76 -2.99 -12.11
CA VAL A 75 14.14 -2.96 -11.65
C VAL A 75 14.27 -3.77 -10.36
N ILE A 76 15.20 -4.70 -10.31
CA ILE A 76 15.61 -5.37 -9.09
C ILE A 76 16.77 -4.57 -8.52
N PRO A 77 16.65 -4.02 -7.28
CA PRO A 77 17.72 -3.24 -6.67
C PRO A 77 19.05 -3.98 -6.65
N LYS A 78 20.14 -3.23 -6.69
CA LYS A 78 21.50 -3.78 -6.50
C LYS A 78 21.56 -4.59 -5.21
N LEU A 79 22.36 -5.64 -5.25
CA LEU A 79 22.75 -6.35 -4.04
C LEU A 79 23.66 -5.42 -3.22
N ASP A 80 23.37 -5.23 -1.94
CA ASP A 80 24.19 -4.36 -1.08
C ASP A 80 25.62 -4.90 -0.95
N ASP A 81 26.62 -4.06 -1.27
CA ASP A 81 28.05 -4.35 -1.07
C ASP A 81 28.45 -4.56 0.41
N ASN A 82 27.53 -4.30 1.34
CA ASN A 82 27.75 -4.54 2.77
C ASN A 82 27.54 -6.01 3.20
N LYS A 83 27.27 -6.93 2.25
CA LYS A 83 27.55 -8.35 2.45
C LYS A 83 29.04 -8.62 2.19
N GLY A 84 29.89 -8.01 3.04
CA GLY A 84 31.28 -8.40 3.10
C GLY A 84 31.35 -9.91 3.33
N ASP A 85 32.13 -10.56 2.46
CA ASP A 85 32.58 -11.94 2.57
C ASP A 85 33.48 -12.10 3.84
N ASP A 86 32.89 -11.79 4.99
CA ASP A 86 33.39 -12.17 6.28
C ASP A 86 32.75 -13.51 6.63
N ASN A 87 33.37 -14.56 6.08
CA ASN A 87 33.14 -15.96 6.39
C ASN A 87 33.52 -16.27 7.85
N ASN A 88 32.88 -15.52 8.79
CA ASN A 88 33.00 -15.72 10.23
C ASN A 88 31.60 -15.92 10.85
N GLY A 89 30.93 -17.02 10.46
CA GLY A 89 29.76 -17.52 11.18
C GLY A 89 28.50 -16.62 11.14
N LYS A 90 28.40 -15.66 10.18
CA LYS A 90 27.24 -14.80 10.05
C LYS A 90 26.19 -15.49 9.16
N THR A 91 25.05 -15.74 9.74
CA THR A 91 23.89 -16.39 9.13
C THR A 91 23.38 -15.54 7.95
N ASP A 92 23.24 -16.14 6.76
CA ASP A 92 22.50 -15.54 5.65
C ASP A 92 21.00 -15.53 5.99
N VAL A 93 20.49 -14.38 6.43
CA VAL A 93 19.07 -14.18 6.67
C VAL A 93 18.52 -13.26 5.60
N SER A 94 17.61 -13.75 4.79
CA SER A 94 16.83 -12.92 3.89
C SER A 94 15.55 -12.41 4.61
N ILE A 95 15.17 -11.17 4.30
CA ILE A 95 13.88 -10.59 4.71
C ILE A 95 13.19 -10.16 3.43
N ASP A 96 12.15 -10.90 3.06
CA ASP A 96 11.45 -10.73 1.80
C ASP A 96 10.02 -10.22 2.04
N VAL A 97 9.56 -9.30 1.19
CA VAL A 97 8.16 -8.86 1.16
C VAL A 97 7.53 -9.41 -0.12
N VAL A 98 6.54 -10.27 0.06
CA VAL A 98 5.78 -10.88 -1.04
C VAL A 98 4.42 -10.21 -1.11
N ALA A 99 4.28 -9.27 -2.02
CA ALA A 99 3.05 -8.51 -2.23
C ALA A 99 2.17 -9.17 -3.29
N GLY A 100 0.89 -9.36 -3.00
CA GLY A 100 -0.13 -9.77 -3.96
C GLY A 100 -0.51 -8.65 -4.93
N GLU A 101 -1.39 -8.94 -5.86
CA GLU A 101 -1.93 -7.92 -6.76
C GLU A 101 -2.72 -6.86 -5.98
N ASN A 102 -2.64 -5.61 -6.44
CA ASN A 102 -3.32 -4.44 -5.87
C ASN A 102 -2.98 -4.12 -4.40
N THR A 103 -1.94 -4.75 -3.85
CA THR A 103 -1.48 -4.43 -2.50
C THR A 103 -0.62 -3.17 -2.49
N PRO A 104 -0.66 -2.39 -1.40
CA PRO A 104 0.26 -1.28 -1.21
C PRO A 104 1.70 -1.80 -1.04
N ALA A 105 2.68 -0.96 -1.37
CA ALA A 105 4.06 -1.24 -1.00
C ALA A 105 4.17 -1.23 0.54
N VAL A 106 4.79 -2.28 1.08
CA VAL A 106 5.03 -2.44 2.52
C VAL A 106 6.51 -2.69 2.75
N ALA A 107 7.04 -2.10 3.80
CA ALA A 107 8.40 -2.34 4.28
C ALA A 107 8.38 -2.68 5.77
N VAL A 108 9.33 -3.50 6.20
CA VAL A 108 9.65 -3.72 7.61
C VAL A 108 10.89 -2.91 7.92
N GLU A 109 10.81 -2.00 8.89
CA GLU A 109 11.92 -1.14 9.26
C GLU A 109 12.80 -1.82 10.33
N GLY A 110 14.08 -1.58 10.27
CA GLY A 110 15.07 -2.09 11.21
C GLY A 110 16.20 -2.85 10.52
N THR A 111 17.20 -3.22 11.29
CA THR A 111 18.29 -4.07 10.80
C THR A 111 17.85 -5.53 10.73
N THR A 112 18.48 -6.32 9.87
CA THR A 112 18.23 -7.78 9.78
C THR A 112 18.37 -8.45 11.15
N ASP A 113 19.39 -8.10 11.92
CA ASP A 113 19.64 -8.66 13.25
C ASP A 113 18.51 -8.32 14.25
N ASP A 114 17.96 -7.11 14.18
CA ASP A 114 16.84 -6.70 15.04
C ASP A 114 15.55 -7.45 14.67
N ILE A 115 15.28 -7.60 13.37
CA ILE A 115 14.11 -8.32 12.89
C ILE A 115 14.20 -9.80 13.27
N VAL A 116 15.39 -10.43 13.10
CA VAL A 116 15.65 -11.82 13.52
C VAL A 116 15.35 -12.02 15.01
N LYS A 117 15.86 -11.14 15.89
CA LYS A 117 15.61 -11.22 17.34
C LYS A 117 14.14 -11.09 17.69
N LYS A 118 13.41 -10.24 16.99
CA LYS A 118 11.99 -10.01 17.22
C LYS A 118 11.10 -11.15 16.70
N VAL A 119 11.49 -11.80 15.61
CA VAL A 119 10.67 -12.79 14.90
C VAL A 119 11.00 -14.22 15.32
N LEU A 120 12.28 -14.57 15.38
CA LEU A 120 12.71 -15.94 15.63
C LEU A 120 12.70 -16.30 17.12
N THR A 121 12.32 -17.52 17.42
CA THR A 121 12.48 -18.10 18.76
C THR A 121 13.97 -18.24 19.11
N GLN A 122 14.28 -18.41 20.39
CA GLN A 122 15.68 -18.61 20.83
C GLN A 122 16.35 -19.83 20.18
N GLU A 123 15.58 -20.90 19.93
CA GLU A 123 16.08 -22.12 19.28
C GLU A 123 16.36 -21.87 17.80
N GLU A 124 15.45 -21.16 17.10
CA GLU A 124 15.64 -20.75 15.70
C GLU A 124 16.83 -19.82 15.55
N GLN A 125 17.01 -18.84 16.46
CA GLN A 125 18.17 -17.96 16.46
C GLN A 125 19.48 -18.72 16.65
N LYS A 126 19.52 -19.75 17.52
CA LYS A 126 20.69 -20.63 17.68
C LYS A 126 20.97 -21.45 16.43
N SER A 127 19.93 -22.00 15.80
CA SER A 127 20.05 -22.77 14.57
C SER A 127 20.57 -21.89 13.43
N ALA A 128 20.02 -20.70 13.33
CA ALA A 128 20.46 -19.68 12.40
C ALA A 128 21.95 -19.32 12.63
N ALA A 129 22.36 -19.05 13.87
CA ALA A 129 23.75 -18.77 14.22
C ALA A 129 24.72 -19.94 13.95
N ASN A 130 24.22 -21.16 13.90
CA ASN A 130 24.97 -22.37 13.52
C ASN A 130 24.95 -22.65 12.00
N GLY A 131 24.53 -21.69 11.17
CA GLY A 131 24.60 -21.77 9.73
C GLY A 131 23.36 -22.41 9.06
N ALA A 132 22.25 -22.58 9.79
CA ALA A 132 21.00 -22.98 9.14
C ALA A 132 20.51 -21.88 8.20
N LYS A 133 20.17 -22.22 6.95
CA LYS A 133 19.54 -21.28 6.00
C LYS A 133 18.31 -20.68 6.67
N THR A 134 18.22 -19.36 6.68
CA THR A 134 17.14 -18.66 7.38
C THR A 134 16.52 -17.62 6.46
N ALA A 135 15.18 -17.59 6.40
CA ALA A 135 14.42 -16.59 5.67
C ALA A 135 13.22 -16.12 6.50
N ILE A 136 12.95 -14.83 6.47
CA ILE A 136 11.74 -14.25 7.04
C ILE A 136 11.00 -13.59 5.88
N SER A 137 9.74 -13.98 5.66
CA SER A 137 8.94 -13.43 4.58
C SER A 137 7.61 -12.86 5.08
N LEU A 138 7.29 -11.65 4.63
CA LEU A 138 6.03 -10.98 4.89
C LEU A 138 5.16 -11.09 3.64
N HIS A 139 4.07 -11.82 3.73
CA HIS A 139 3.09 -11.98 2.66
C HIS A 139 1.94 -11.02 2.87
N ILE A 140 1.56 -10.29 1.83
CA ILE A 140 0.51 -9.29 1.89
C ILE A 140 -0.48 -9.56 0.77
N ALA A 141 -1.77 -9.61 1.12
CA ALA A 141 -2.86 -9.75 0.16
C ALA A 141 -3.93 -8.68 0.40
N ASP A 142 -4.44 -8.10 -0.68
CA ASP A 142 -5.67 -7.29 -0.62
C ASP A 142 -6.87 -8.23 -0.50
N ILE A 143 -7.55 -8.15 0.64
CA ILE A 143 -8.76 -8.94 0.94
C ILE A 143 -10.01 -8.07 0.99
N THR A 144 -9.98 -6.86 0.44
CA THR A 144 -11.10 -5.91 0.52
C THR A 144 -12.41 -6.51 -0.01
N ALA A 145 -12.34 -7.32 -1.06
CA ALA A 145 -13.50 -8.01 -1.62
C ALA A 145 -13.95 -9.26 -0.83
N THR A 146 -13.07 -9.86 -0.05
CA THR A 146 -13.25 -11.18 0.58
C THR A 146 -13.22 -11.19 2.11
N VAL A 147 -12.85 -10.06 2.74
CA VAL A 147 -12.81 -9.92 4.19
C VAL A 147 -14.18 -10.24 4.80
N SER A 148 -14.19 -11.03 5.87
CA SER A 148 -15.41 -11.51 6.52
C SER A 148 -16.24 -10.37 7.14
N ASP A 149 -17.56 -10.55 7.20
CA ASP A 149 -18.45 -9.57 7.83
C ASP A 149 -18.15 -9.41 9.32
N THR A 150 -17.72 -10.48 9.98
CA THR A 150 -17.29 -10.45 11.40
C THR A 150 -16.10 -9.50 11.60
N GLU A 151 -15.08 -9.58 10.74
CA GLU A 151 -13.92 -8.70 10.82
C GLU A 151 -14.29 -7.25 10.50
N LYS A 152 -15.15 -7.02 9.50
CA LYS A 152 -15.69 -5.68 9.19
C LYS A 152 -16.41 -5.08 10.40
N GLU A 153 -17.23 -5.88 11.10
CA GLU A 153 -17.93 -5.42 12.31
C GLU A 153 -16.96 -5.10 13.46
N LEU A 154 -15.92 -5.91 13.65
CA LEU A 154 -14.90 -5.67 14.67
C LEU A 154 -14.15 -4.36 14.39
N ILE A 155 -13.77 -4.12 13.14
CA ILE A 155 -13.12 -2.89 12.70
C ILE A 155 -14.06 -1.70 12.86
N ALA A 156 -15.32 -1.81 12.39
CA ALA A 156 -16.31 -0.74 12.47
C ALA A 156 -16.54 -0.25 13.91
N LYS A 157 -16.48 -1.13 14.90
CA LYS A 157 -16.58 -0.78 16.32
C LYS A 157 -15.40 0.03 16.86
N LYS A 158 -14.28 0.09 16.13
CA LYS A 158 -13.07 0.82 16.50
C LYS A 158 -12.92 2.15 15.76
N LEU A 159 -13.73 2.37 14.71
CA LEU A 159 -13.71 3.62 13.97
C LEU A 159 -14.24 4.76 14.83
N SER A 160 -13.56 5.91 14.78
CA SER A 160 -14.06 7.16 15.34
C SER A 160 -15.05 7.83 14.39
N ASP A 161 -15.82 8.82 14.90
CA ASP A 161 -16.79 9.54 14.08
C ASP A 161 -16.14 10.14 12.82
N GLY A 162 -16.76 9.83 11.68
CA GLY A 162 -16.29 10.27 10.36
C GLY A 162 -15.11 9.49 9.80
N GLN A 163 -14.63 8.43 10.46
CA GLN A 163 -13.68 7.49 9.87
C GLN A 163 -14.39 6.44 9.00
N SER A 164 -13.68 5.98 7.97
CA SER A 164 -14.11 4.91 7.07
C SER A 164 -12.96 3.94 6.82
N ALA A 165 -13.29 2.66 6.69
CA ALA A 165 -12.32 1.67 6.22
C ALA A 165 -12.22 1.76 4.70
N GLY A 166 -10.99 1.90 4.19
CA GLY A 166 -10.73 2.06 2.76
C GLY A 166 -10.17 0.81 2.09
N MET A 167 -9.40 0.01 2.82
CA MET A 167 -8.78 -1.22 2.31
C MET A 167 -8.58 -2.21 3.44
N TYR A 168 -8.70 -3.50 3.13
CA TYR A 168 -8.42 -4.58 4.06
C TYR A 168 -7.27 -5.44 3.53
N LEU A 169 -6.31 -5.70 4.38
CA LEU A 169 -5.10 -6.46 4.05
C LEU A 169 -4.99 -7.67 4.96
N ASP A 170 -4.68 -8.81 4.37
CA ASP A 170 -4.16 -9.95 5.12
C ASP A 170 -2.63 -9.88 5.11
N ILE A 171 -2.03 -9.82 6.30
CA ILE A 171 -0.58 -9.74 6.46
C ILE A 171 -0.11 -10.96 7.24
N VAL A 172 0.60 -11.84 6.58
CA VAL A 172 1.11 -13.10 7.12
C VAL A 172 2.63 -13.05 7.18
N LEU A 173 3.19 -13.22 8.38
CA LEU A 173 4.63 -13.34 8.58
C LEU A 173 5.01 -14.82 8.64
N LYS A 174 6.03 -15.22 7.89
CA LYS A 174 6.58 -16.58 7.90
C LYS A 174 8.05 -16.56 8.27
N ALA A 175 8.48 -17.56 8.99
CA ALA A 175 9.89 -17.82 9.31
C ALA A 175 10.28 -19.20 8.82
N GLU A 176 11.39 -19.28 8.10
CA GLU A 176 12.02 -20.53 7.62
C GLU A 176 13.38 -20.64 8.25
N VAL A 177 13.66 -21.75 8.91
CA VAL A 177 14.98 -22.02 9.52
C VAL A 177 15.34 -23.48 9.25
N GLY A 178 16.38 -23.71 8.44
CA GLY A 178 16.73 -25.02 7.93
C GLY A 178 15.62 -25.56 7.03
N GLU A 179 15.04 -26.70 7.40
CA GLU A 179 13.91 -27.35 6.67
C GLU A 179 12.55 -27.02 7.30
N SER A 180 12.53 -26.23 8.36
CA SER A 180 11.29 -25.90 9.09
C SER A 180 10.73 -24.56 8.65
N THR A 181 9.44 -24.53 8.32
CA THR A 181 8.68 -23.31 8.02
C THR A 181 7.53 -23.17 8.99
N ARG A 182 7.34 -21.99 9.55
CA ARG A 182 6.17 -21.68 10.38
C ARG A 182 5.55 -20.33 10.05
N VAL A 183 4.26 -20.21 10.26
CA VAL A 183 3.57 -18.92 10.31
C VAL A 183 3.81 -18.30 11.69
N VAL A 184 4.20 -17.03 11.68
CA VAL A 184 4.43 -16.22 12.89
C VAL A 184 3.19 -15.37 13.12
N THR A 185 2.36 -15.77 14.06
CA THR A 185 1.17 -15.00 14.45
C THR A 185 1.51 -13.90 15.44
N ASP A 186 2.51 -14.18 16.29
CA ASP A 186 2.97 -13.27 17.35
C ASP A 186 4.50 -13.21 17.33
N THR A 187 5.06 -12.02 17.42
CA THR A 187 6.50 -11.79 17.53
C THR A 187 6.92 -11.53 18.97
N ASN A 188 8.21 -11.74 19.27
CA ASN A 188 8.74 -11.50 20.62
C ASN A 188 8.65 -10.02 21.03
N GLU A 189 8.86 -9.13 20.06
CA GLU A 189 8.73 -7.69 20.19
C GLU A 189 8.07 -7.12 18.94
N ALA A 190 7.45 -5.95 19.04
CA ALA A 190 6.79 -5.32 17.90
C ALA A 190 7.79 -4.95 16.77
N LEU A 191 7.36 -5.20 15.55
CA LEU A 191 8.02 -4.73 14.33
C LEU A 191 7.49 -3.36 13.94
N THR A 192 8.35 -2.53 13.38
CA THR A 192 7.93 -1.29 12.73
C THR A 192 7.65 -1.57 11.26
N MET A 193 6.44 -1.24 10.85
CA MET A 193 5.92 -1.44 9.50
C MET A 193 5.69 -0.09 8.84
N LYS A 194 5.98 0.02 7.55
CA LYS A 194 5.70 1.20 6.74
C LYS A 194 4.87 0.79 5.52
N ILE A 195 3.68 1.36 5.36
CA ILE A 195 2.78 1.09 4.24
C ILE A 195 2.60 2.36 3.42
N THR A 196 2.76 2.27 2.10
CA THR A 196 2.43 3.37 1.18
C THR A 196 0.91 3.43 0.99
N VAL A 197 0.31 4.60 1.13
CA VAL A 197 -1.13 4.79 0.89
C VAL A 197 -1.44 4.53 -0.60
N PRO A 198 -2.32 3.55 -0.92
CA PRO A 198 -2.72 3.27 -2.29
C PRO A 198 -3.32 4.50 -2.99
N GLU A 199 -3.10 4.64 -4.28
CA GLU A 199 -3.66 5.76 -5.05
C GLU A 199 -5.17 5.86 -4.94
N SER A 200 -5.86 4.71 -4.92
CA SER A 200 -7.33 4.63 -4.76
C SER A 200 -7.85 5.21 -3.45
N LEU A 201 -6.99 5.29 -2.42
CA LEU A 201 -7.34 5.85 -1.11
C LEU A 201 -6.87 7.29 -0.93
N ARG A 202 -6.08 7.84 -1.87
CA ARG A 202 -5.60 9.22 -1.77
C ARG A 202 -6.74 10.22 -1.95
N ASN A 203 -6.71 11.28 -1.17
CA ASN A 203 -7.70 12.34 -1.29
C ASN A 203 -7.42 13.20 -2.54
N THR A 204 -8.43 13.37 -3.39
CA THR A 204 -8.39 14.26 -4.56
C THR A 204 -9.17 15.56 -4.34
N ASP A 205 -9.90 15.70 -3.22
CA ASP A 205 -10.66 16.88 -2.86
C ASP A 205 -9.80 17.85 -2.05
N THR A 206 -9.32 18.91 -2.68
CA THR A 206 -8.43 19.91 -2.07
C THR A 206 -9.10 20.73 -0.96
N SER A 207 -10.44 20.69 -0.85
CA SER A 207 -11.18 21.32 0.25
C SER A 207 -11.14 20.53 1.56
N LYS A 208 -10.57 19.31 1.51
CA LYS A 208 -10.47 18.40 2.66
C LYS A 208 -9.04 17.93 2.86
N LYS A 209 -8.69 17.74 4.11
CA LYS A 209 -7.47 17.05 4.53
C LYS A 209 -7.84 15.63 4.93
N ARG A 210 -7.16 14.63 4.36
CA ARG A 210 -7.32 13.22 4.73
C ARG A 210 -6.19 12.78 5.64
N THR A 211 -6.54 12.11 6.73
CA THR A 211 -5.61 11.41 7.62
C THR A 211 -5.91 9.93 7.58
N TYR A 212 -4.91 9.12 7.94
CA TYR A 212 -5.00 7.67 7.91
C TYR A 212 -4.55 7.07 9.23
N ASP A 213 -5.18 5.95 9.59
CA ASP A 213 -4.82 5.11 10.72
C ASP A 213 -4.87 3.64 10.31
N ILE A 214 -4.33 2.77 11.14
CA ILE A 214 -4.35 1.33 10.94
C ILE A 214 -5.16 0.68 12.07
N VAL A 215 -6.11 -0.15 11.69
CA VAL A 215 -6.83 -1.03 12.63
C VAL A 215 -6.43 -2.47 12.33
N ARG A 216 -5.98 -3.21 13.35
CA ARG A 216 -5.67 -4.62 13.24
C ARG A 216 -6.77 -5.45 13.90
N VAL A 217 -7.15 -6.54 13.26
CA VAL A 217 -7.96 -7.61 13.87
C VAL A 217 -7.04 -8.80 14.11
N HIS A 218 -7.08 -9.35 15.31
CA HIS A 218 -6.40 -10.61 15.66
C HIS A 218 -7.32 -11.46 16.52
N GLY A 219 -7.70 -12.63 16.01
CA GLY A 219 -8.71 -13.46 16.64
C GLY A 219 -10.08 -12.78 16.73
N LYS A 220 -10.51 -12.44 17.95
CA LYS A 220 -11.81 -11.79 18.22
C LYS A 220 -11.67 -10.31 18.61
N ASP A 221 -10.45 -9.80 18.62
CA ASP A 221 -10.14 -8.45 19.07
C ASP A 221 -9.70 -7.56 17.90
N ALA A 222 -10.19 -6.33 17.91
CA ALA A 222 -9.72 -5.27 17.02
C ALA A 222 -9.07 -4.15 17.83
N VAL A 223 -7.95 -3.62 17.32
CA VAL A 223 -7.17 -2.56 17.98
C VAL A 223 -6.76 -1.53 16.95
N VAL A 224 -6.97 -0.24 17.28
CA VAL A 224 -6.35 0.87 16.54
C VAL A 224 -4.88 0.91 16.93
N LEU A 225 -4.00 0.74 15.96
CA LEU A 225 -2.55 0.78 16.20
C LEU A 225 -2.08 2.23 16.30
N SER A 226 -1.04 2.45 17.12
CA SER A 226 -0.33 3.72 17.08
C SER A 226 0.36 3.85 15.73
N SER A 227 -0.08 4.82 14.93
CA SER A 227 0.39 5.05 13.57
C SER A 227 0.72 6.52 13.35
N GLU A 228 1.67 6.77 12.46
CA GLU A 228 2.07 8.10 12.01
C GLU A 228 1.92 8.17 10.48
N PHE A 229 1.12 9.12 10.00
CA PHE A 229 0.95 9.38 8.59
C PHE A 229 1.89 10.49 8.14
N ASN A 230 2.75 10.19 7.18
CA ASN A 230 3.59 11.15 6.48
C ASN A 230 2.94 11.54 5.15
N GLN A 231 2.59 12.82 5.01
CA GLN A 231 1.92 13.35 3.82
C GLN A 231 2.89 13.53 2.64
N ASP A 232 4.18 13.72 2.88
CA ASP A 232 5.16 14.03 1.83
C ASP A 232 5.44 12.81 0.95
N ASP A 233 5.55 11.63 1.55
CA ASP A 233 5.79 10.37 0.86
C ASP A 233 4.54 9.45 0.82
N MET A 234 3.41 9.93 1.37
CA MET A 234 2.14 9.20 1.43
C MET A 234 2.29 7.84 2.10
N THR A 235 2.97 7.79 3.23
CA THR A 235 3.20 6.55 3.98
C THR A 235 2.59 6.59 5.38
N ILE A 236 2.24 5.41 5.88
CA ILE A 236 1.77 5.19 7.25
C ILE A 236 2.78 4.29 7.93
N THR A 237 3.41 4.77 8.99
CA THR A 237 4.31 3.99 9.84
C THR A 237 3.57 3.58 11.11
N PHE A 238 3.64 2.31 11.48
CA PHE A 238 2.99 1.77 12.68
C PHE A 238 3.81 0.61 13.26
N THR A 239 3.53 0.24 14.51
CA THR A 239 4.17 -0.90 15.16
C THR A 239 3.15 -2.01 15.42
N THR A 240 3.57 -3.26 15.18
CA THR A 240 2.73 -4.44 15.44
C THR A 240 3.60 -5.63 15.84
N GLY A 241 3.08 -6.43 16.76
CA GLY A 241 3.66 -7.73 17.13
C GLY A 241 2.76 -8.91 16.79
N GLN A 242 1.63 -8.66 16.13
CA GLN A 242 0.65 -9.71 15.77
C GLN A 242 0.24 -9.55 14.32
N PHE A 243 0.16 -10.66 13.59
CA PHE A 243 -0.10 -10.70 12.16
C PHE A 243 -1.42 -11.40 11.88
N SER A 244 -2.27 -10.79 11.06
CA SER A 244 -3.59 -11.23 10.66
C SER A 244 -4.21 -10.18 9.72
N THR A 245 -5.49 -9.82 9.92
CA THR A 245 -6.21 -8.82 9.12
C THR A 245 -5.94 -7.39 9.60
N TYR A 246 -5.65 -6.51 8.66
CA TYR A 246 -5.47 -5.08 8.87
C TYR A 246 -6.45 -4.28 8.01
N ALA A 247 -6.88 -3.13 8.50
CA ALA A 247 -7.61 -2.15 7.72
C ALA A 247 -6.85 -0.83 7.67
N VAL A 248 -6.65 -0.30 6.48
CA VAL A 248 -6.28 1.10 6.28
C VAL A 248 -7.56 1.91 6.40
N VAL A 249 -7.64 2.73 7.43
CA VAL A 249 -8.81 3.58 7.68
C VAL A 249 -8.45 5.04 7.46
N TYR A 250 -9.41 5.85 7.05
CA TYR A 250 -9.17 7.27 6.77
C TYR A 250 -10.28 8.16 7.31
N LYS A 251 -9.95 9.43 7.50
CA LYS A 251 -10.87 10.49 7.89
C LYS A 251 -10.62 11.75 7.08
N ASP A 252 -11.69 12.31 6.52
CA ASP A 252 -11.67 13.58 5.83
C ASP A 252 -12.15 14.70 6.75
N THR A 253 -11.34 15.74 6.89
CA THR A 253 -11.69 16.96 7.64
C THR A 253 -11.68 18.16 6.70
N ALA A 254 -12.65 19.07 6.83
CA ALA A 254 -12.67 20.29 6.03
C ALA A 254 -11.41 21.14 6.33
N VAL A 255 -10.78 21.65 5.29
CA VAL A 255 -9.72 22.66 5.44
C VAL A 255 -10.41 24.00 5.64
N THR A 256 -10.35 24.52 6.87
CA THR A 256 -10.78 25.92 7.12
C THR A 256 -9.72 26.83 6.49
N PRO A 257 -10.09 27.72 5.55
CA PRO A 257 -9.13 28.69 5.03
C PRO A 257 -8.59 29.52 6.21
N GLU A 258 -7.28 29.63 6.32
CA GLU A 258 -6.69 30.59 7.26
C GLU A 258 -7.26 31.98 6.93
N GLN A 259 -7.98 32.57 7.89
CA GLN A 259 -8.46 33.94 7.77
C GLN A 259 -7.22 34.83 7.62
N PRO A 260 -7.15 35.66 6.56
CA PRO A 260 -6.01 36.56 6.40
C PRO A 260 -5.82 37.36 7.69
N THR A 261 -4.67 37.25 8.31
CA THR A 261 -4.29 38.13 9.42
C THR A 261 -4.30 39.56 8.88
N ILE A 262 -5.28 40.33 9.28
CA ILE A 262 -5.31 41.78 8.96
C ILE A 262 -4.03 42.34 9.57
N PRO A 263 -3.15 42.98 8.80
CA PRO A 263 -1.99 43.66 9.37
C PRO A 263 -2.47 44.65 10.40
N GLU A 264 -1.93 44.62 11.62
CA GLU A 264 -2.20 45.64 12.63
C GLU A 264 -1.97 47.00 12.01
N GLN A 265 -3.02 47.81 12.03
CA GLN A 265 -2.98 49.20 11.56
C GLN A 265 -1.95 49.96 12.43
N PRO A 266 -0.99 50.70 11.83
CA PRO A 266 -0.01 51.43 12.61
C PRO A 266 -0.72 52.37 13.58
N THR A 267 -0.43 52.22 14.85
CA THR A 267 -0.90 53.14 15.88
C THR A 267 -0.41 54.55 15.56
N THR A 268 -1.33 55.46 15.37
CA THR A 268 -1.04 56.89 15.15
C THR A 268 -0.16 57.39 16.29
N PRO A 269 0.98 58.07 16.02
CA PRO A 269 1.79 58.66 17.09
C PRO A 269 0.97 59.70 17.89
N GLU A 270 1.01 59.61 19.22
CA GLU A 270 0.45 60.62 20.11
C GLU A 270 1.04 61.98 19.82
N GLN A 271 0.16 62.95 19.61
CA GLN A 271 0.49 64.37 19.38
C GLN A 271 1.14 64.95 20.63
N PRO A 272 2.29 65.64 20.56
CA PRO A 272 2.92 66.27 21.73
C PRO A 272 2.02 67.28 22.35
N THR A 273 1.79 67.15 23.63
CA THR A 273 1.10 68.17 24.48
C THR A 273 1.99 69.42 24.58
N THR A 274 1.46 70.56 24.19
CA THR A 274 2.06 71.87 24.33
C THR A 274 2.26 72.21 25.79
N PRO A 275 3.45 72.69 26.25
CA PRO A 275 3.61 73.16 27.63
C PRO A 275 2.88 74.48 27.82
N GLU A 276 2.04 74.59 28.90
CA GLU A 276 1.52 75.87 29.46
C GLU A 276 2.71 76.73 29.88
N GLN A 277 2.73 77.98 29.42
CA GLN A 277 3.64 79.02 29.89
C GLN A 277 3.04 79.72 31.10
N PRO A 278 3.88 80.26 32.03
CA PRO A 278 3.48 80.93 33.29
C PRO A 278 2.84 82.30 33.14
#